data_239e202bdc26a6f9c430724780dfe45f
#
_entry.id   239e202bdc26a6f9c430724780dfe45f
#
_cell.length_a   1.000
_cell.length_b   1.000
_cell.length_c   1.000
_cell.angle_alpha   90.00
_cell.angle_beta   90.00
_cell.angle_gamma   90.00
#
_symmetry.space_group_name_H-M   'P 1'
#
loop_
_entity.id
_entity.type
_entity.pdbx_description
1 polymer ?
#
loop_
_entity_poly.entity_id
_entity_poly.type
_entity_poly.pdbx_seq_one_letter_code
_entity_poly.pdbx_strand_id
1 'polypeptide(L)'
;LPIWHFRNIILPDEGNKQVKTIDLLSVTTTLEVGVDIGALQAVMLGNMPPQRFNYQQRVGRAGRRGQAYSVILTFCRGRSHDEFYFANPQKITGDAPPTPFLTMGQERIFRRLLAKEILRRIYVEKEIDITSDDKSSVHGEFGSVDSWTIYKPEIASWINENQAAIEQTVDALLTPQLKGKRNEFVNWVCDTTTQNGFIGKAESIIKNEEIASNDISEKFA
;
A
#
# COMPACT_ATOMS: atom_id res chain seq x y z
N LEU A 1 -8.37 -18.37 -16.24
CA LEU A 1 -9.31 -19.07 -17.10
C LEU A 1 -10.59 -19.51 -16.38
N PRO A 2 -10.59 -20.25 -15.24
CA PRO A 2 -11.82 -20.67 -14.57
C PRO A 2 -12.77 -19.54 -14.22
N ILE A 3 -12.25 -18.37 -13.87
CA ILE A 3 -13.06 -17.18 -13.52
C ILE A 3 -13.85 -16.66 -14.73
N TRP A 4 -13.29 -16.72 -15.93
CA TRP A 4 -13.98 -16.29 -17.15
C TRP A 4 -15.16 -17.20 -17.46
N HIS A 5 -14.98 -18.52 -17.37
CA HIS A 5 -16.06 -19.50 -17.56
C HIS A 5 -17.15 -19.37 -16.48
N PHE A 6 -16.77 -19.06 -15.27
CA PHE A 6 -17.72 -18.76 -14.19
C PHE A 6 -18.55 -17.49 -14.46
N ARG A 7 -17.99 -16.54 -15.21
CA ARG A 7 -18.69 -15.32 -15.66
C ARG A 7 -19.42 -15.50 -17.00
N ASN A 8 -19.51 -16.70 -17.54
CA ASN A 8 -20.05 -17.00 -18.87
C ASN A 8 -19.29 -16.27 -20.01
N ILE A 9 -18.02 -15.97 -19.82
CA ILE A 9 -17.18 -15.36 -20.85
C ILE A 9 -16.38 -16.48 -21.54
N ILE A 10 -16.62 -16.67 -22.84
CA ILE A 10 -15.89 -17.60 -23.71
C ILE A 10 -14.76 -16.82 -24.37
N LEU A 11 -13.53 -17.31 -24.25
CA LEU A 11 -12.37 -16.67 -24.87
C LEU A 11 -12.30 -17.03 -26.37
N PRO A 12 -11.79 -16.13 -27.26
CA PRO A 12 -11.77 -16.35 -28.71
C PRO A 12 -11.06 -17.62 -29.16
N ASP A 13 -10.04 -18.05 -28.44
CA ASP A 13 -9.27 -19.27 -28.78
C ASP A 13 -9.99 -20.58 -28.43
N GLU A 14 -11.15 -20.51 -27.79
CA GLU A 14 -11.92 -21.68 -27.35
C GLU A 14 -13.10 -21.99 -28.26
N GLY A 15 -13.23 -21.30 -29.39
CA GLY A 15 -14.40 -21.33 -30.28
C GLY A 15 -14.80 -22.69 -30.83
N ASN A 16 -13.96 -23.73 -30.75
CA ASN A 16 -14.26 -25.10 -31.18
C ASN A 16 -14.32 -26.12 -30.03
N LYS A 17 -14.18 -25.70 -28.77
CA LYS A 17 -14.30 -26.58 -27.61
C LYS A 17 -15.66 -26.39 -26.96
N GLN A 18 -16.34 -27.49 -26.61
CA GLN A 18 -17.51 -27.43 -25.73
C GLN A 18 -17.11 -26.96 -24.34
N VAL A 19 -16.92 -25.63 -24.17
CA VAL A 19 -16.64 -25.04 -22.89
C VAL A 19 -17.96 -24.93 -22.12
N LYS A 20 -18.06 -25.65 -21.00
CA LYS A 20 -19.19 -25.55 -20.10
C LYS A 20 -18.99 -24.41 -19.13
N THR A 21 -20.08 -23.71 -18.81
CA THR A 21 -20.12 -22.73 -17.75
C THR A 21 -19.84 -23.38 -16.39
N ILE A 22 -19.21 -22.66 -15.49
CA ILE A 22 -18.94 -23.10 -14.12
C ILE A 22 -20.02 -22.53 -13.22
N ASP A 23 -20.82 -23.34 -12.59
CA ASP A 23 -21.91 -22.92 -11.72
C ASP A 23 -21.50 -22.79 -10.25
N LEU A 24 -20.46 -23.52 -9.84
CA LEU A 24 -19.94 -23.52 -8.46
C LEU A 24 -18.43 -23.28 -8.43
N LEU A 25 -18.02 -22.33 -7.62
CA LEU A 25 -16.60 -22.02 -7.40
C LEU A 25 -16.24 -22.20 -5.94
N SER A 26 -15.33 -23.13 -5.64
CA SER A 26 -14.74 -23.28 -4.31
C SER A 26 -13.45 -22.48 -4.21
N VAL A 27 -13.33 -21.64 -3.19
CA VAL A 27 -12.25 -20.67 -3.08
C VAL A 27 -11.76 -20.52 -1.63
N THR A 28 -10.54 -20.03 -1.50
CA THR A 28 -9.94 -19.65 -0.22
C THR A 28 -10.11 -18.14 0.02
N THR A 29 -9.50 -17.63 1.07
CA THR A 29 -9.47 -16.19 1.44
C THR A 29 -8.90 -15.27 0.36
N THR A 30 -8.19 -15.80 -0.64
CA THR A 30 -7.62 -15.00 -1.74
C THR A 30 -8.67 -14.25 -2.54
N LEU A 31 -9.92 -14.72 -2.56
CA LEU A 31 -11.01 -13.99 -3.21
C LEU A 31 -11.69 -12.91 -2.34
N GLU A 32 -11.23 -12.68 -1.12
CA GLU A 32 -11.64 -11.50 -0.35
C GLU A 32 -11.14 -10.22 -1.03
N VAL A 33 -9.99 -10.28 -1.71
CA VAL A 33 -9.31 -9.11 -2.27
C VAL A 33 -9.65 -8.95 -3.76
N GLY A 34 -10.46 -7.92 -4.04
CA GLY A 34 -10.51 -7.19 -5.33
C GLY A 34 -10.75 -7.94 -6.65
N VAL A 35 -10.84 -9.27 -6.67
CA VAL A 35 -11.09 -10.00 -7.91
C VAL A 35 -12.55 -9.87 -8.33
N ASP A 36 -12.80 -9.38 -9.54
CA ASP A 36 -14.15 -9.32 -10.07
C ASP A 36 -14.58 -10.69 -10.60
N ILE A 37 -15.35 -11.40 -9.77
CA ILE A 37 -15.93 -12.71 -10.10
C ILE A 37 -17.36 -12.62 -10.65
N GLY A 38 -17.86 -11.40 -10.89
CA GLY A 38 -19.24 -11.19 -11.34
C GLY A 38 -20.25 -11.19 -10.18
N ALA A 39 -21.53 -11.24 -10.54
CA ALA A 39 -22.64 -11.24 -9.60
C ALA A 39 -22.97 -12.67 -9.15
N LEU A 40 -22.84 -12.94 -7.84
CA LEU A 40 -23.18 -14.22 -7.25
C LEU A 40 -24.62 -14.21 -6.72
N GLN A 41 -25.36 -15.28 -6.94
CA GLN A 41 -26.66 -15.49 -6.31
C GLN A 41 -26.54 -16.04 -4.90
N ALA A 42 -25.52 -16.86 -4.64
CA ALA A 42 -25.32 -17.48 -3.34
C ALA A 42 -23.84 -17.46 -2.93
N VAL A 43 -23.61 -17.31 -1.63
CA VAL A 43 -22.29 -17.49 -1.02
C VAL A 43 -22.44 -18.42 0.18
N MET A 44 -21.64 -19.49 0.20
CA MET A 44 -21.58 -20.40 1.33
C MET A 44 -20.20 -20.28 2.01
N LEU A 45 -20.21 -19.97 3.31
CA LEU A 45 -19.02 -19.92 4.14
C LEU A 45 -18.90 -21.22 4.94
N GLY A 46 -17.81 -21.95 4.76
CA GLY A 46 -17.54 -23.22 5.44
C GLY A 46 -17.18 -23.11 6.92
N ASN A 47 -17.04 -21.88 7.43
CA ASN A 47 -16.86 -21.54 8.84
C ASN A 47 -17.17 -20.05 9.04
N MET A 48 -17.36 -19.64 10.29
CA MET A 48 -17.50 -18.24 10.64
C MET A 48 -16.18 -17.49 10.40
N PRO A 49 -16.19 -16.38 9.64
CA PRO A 49 -15.02 -15.54 9.45
C PRO A 49 -14.48 -14.95 10.75
N PRO A 50 -13.19 -14.62 10.85
CA PRO A 50 -12.58 -14.12 12.08
C PRO A 50 -13.21 -12.83 12.60
N GLN A 51 -13.57 -11.93 11.69
CA GLN A 51 -14.09 -10.61 12.01
C GLN A 51 -15.19 -10.17 11.03
N ARG A 52 -15.97 -9.17 11.42
CA ARG A 52 -17.05 -8.62 10.61
C ARG A 52 -16.58 -8.18 9.21
N PHE A 53 -15.45 -7.49 9.08
CA PHE A 53 -15.00 -7.02 7.76
C PHE A 53 -14.66 -8.19 6.83
N ASN A 54 -14.08 -9.28 7.33
CA ASN A 54 -13.87 -10.51 6.53
C ASN A 54 -15.22 -11.09 6.08
N TYR A 55 -16.19 -11.14 6.99
CA TYR A 55 -17.55 -11.57 6.66
C TYR A 55 -18.13 -10.70 5.54
N GLN A 56 -18.11 -9.38 5.70
CA GLN A 56 -18.65 -8.45 4.71
C GLN A 56 -17.95 -8.54 3.34
N GLN A 57 -16.62 -8.70 3.32
CA GLN A 57 -15.88 -8.87 2.08
C GLN A 57 -16.27 -10.14 1.32
N ARG A 58 -16.58 -11.22 2.02
CA ARG A 58 -17.03 -12.49 1.43
C ARG A 58 -18.48 -12.42 0.98
N VAL A 59 -19.38 -12.01 1.86
CA VAL A 59 -20.82 -11.97 1.55
C VAL A 59 -21.20 -10.85 0.60
N GLY A 60 -20.46 -9.74 0.59
CA GLY A 60 -20.64 -8.62 -0.34
C GLY A 60 -20.34 -8.97 -1.80
N ARG A 61 -19.97 -10.22 -2.10
CA ARG A 61 -19.89 -10.75 -3.46
C ARG A 61 -21.26 -11.17 -4.01
N ALA A 62 -22.23 -11.45 -3.14
CA ALA A 62 -23.60 -11.80 -3.53
C ALA A 62 -24.51 -10.55 -3.55
N GLY A 63 -25.62 -10.65 -4.28
CA GLY A 63 -26.65 -9.61 -4.28
C GLY A 63 -26.30 -8.32 -5.02
N ARG A 64 -25.53 -8.40 -6.09
CA ARG A 64 -25.22 -7.23 -6.92
C ARG A 64 -26.41 -6.80 -7.79
N ARG A 65 -26.31 -5.58 -8.37
CA ARG A 65 -27.35 -4.98 -9.21
C ARG A 65 -27.90 -5.96 -10.23
N GLY A 66 -29.22 -6.01 -10.36
CA GLY A 66 -29.93 -6.87 -11.29
C GLY A 66 -30.38 -8.23 -10.73
N GLN A 67 -30.04 -8.54 -9.48
CA GLN A 67 -30.52 -9.76 -8.79
C GLN A 67 -31.68 -9.42 -7.85
N ALA A 68 -32.76 -10.17 -7.94
CA ALA A 68 -33.94 -9.98 -7.08
C ALA A 68 -33.68 -10.39 -5.62
N TYR A 69 -32.81 -11.38 -5.40
CA TYR A 69 -32.42 -11.87 -4.07
C TYR A 69 -31.04 -12.51 -4.13
N SER A 70 -30.43 -12.63 -2.97
CA SER A 70 -29.19 -13.41 -2.75
C SER A 70 -29.30 -14.23 -1.47
N VAL A 71 -28.61 -15.36 -1.47
CA VAL A 71 -28.59 -16.27 -0.31
C VAL A 71 -27.18 -16.33 0.26
N ILE A 72 -27.07 -16.13 1.56
CA ILE A 72 -25.83 -16.26 2.28
C ILE A 72 -26.01 -17.33 3.35
N LEU A 73 -25.17 -18.36 3.30
CA LEU A 73 -25.18 -19.46 4.26
C LEU A 73 -23.81 -19.52 4.95
N THR A 74 -23.80 -19.44 6.28
CA THR A 74 -22.59 -19.62 7.06
C THR A 74 -22.70 -20.86 7.90
N PHE A 75 -21.79 -21.82 7.71
CA PHE A 75 -21.73 -23.03 8.51
C PHE A 75 -20.88 -22.81 9.76
N CYS A 76 -21.50 -22.93 10.93
CA CYS A 76 -20.83 -22.82 12.23
C CYS A 76 -20.39 -24.19 12.73
N ARG A 77 -19.11 -24.38 13.01
CA ARG A 77 -18.50 -25.70 13.30
C ARG A 77 -18.52 -26.12 14.75
N GLY A 78 -19.31 -25.49 15.61
CA GLY A 78 -19.37 -25.80 17.04
C GLY A 78 -18.09 -25.44 17.81
N ARG A 79 -17.33 -24.45 17.34
CA ARG A 79 -16.20 -23.86 18.09
C ARG A 79 -16.68 -22.62 18.83
N SER A 80 -16.04 -22.26 19.92
CA SER A 80 -16.43 -21.11 20.77
C SER A 80 -16.61 -19.80 19.96
N HIS A 81 -15.78 -19.56 18.98
CA HIS A 81 -15.91 -18.41 18.09
C HIS A 81 -17.18 -18.49 17.22
N ASP A 82 -17.40 -19.63 16.59
CA ASP A 82 -18.55 -19.86 15.71
C ASP A 82 -19.86 -19.84 16.52
N GLU A 83 -19.88 -20.45 17.71
CA GLU A 83 -21.00 -20.45 18.62
C GLU A 83 -21.36 -19.05 19.11
N PHE A 84 -20.35 -18.23 19.42
CA PHE A 84 -20.57 -16.85 19.82
C PHE A 84 -21.32 -16.05 18.74
N TYR A 85 -20.91 -16.13 17.50
CA TYR A 85 -21.58 -15.42 16.41
C TYR A 85 -22.87 -16.07 15.97
N PHE A 86 -23.02 -17.38 16.13
CA PHE A 86 -24.30 -18.07 15.92
C PHE A 86 -25.37 -17.58 16.91
N ALA A 87 -25.01 -17.44 18.19
CA ALA A 87 -25.90 -16.89 19.23
C ALA A 87 -26.13 -15.36 19.09
N ASN A 88 -25.17 -14.64 18.43
CA ASN A 88 -25.22 -13.19 18.31
C ASN A 88 -24.99 -12.74 16.85
N PRO A 89 -25.87 -13.08 15.90
CA PRO A 89 -25.64 -12.82 14.47
C PRO A 89 -25.53 -11.33 14.14
N GLN A 90 -26.14 -10.46 14.91
CA GLN A 90 -26.02 -8.99 14.78
C GLN A 90 -24.58 -8.50 14.94
N LYS A 91 -23.74 -9.21 15.68
CA LYS A 91 -22.35 -8.82 15.89
C LYS A 91 -21.48 -9.00 14.63
N ILE A 92 -21.71 -10.05 13.86
CA ILE A 92 -20.96 -10.26 12.61
C ILE A 92 -21.52 -9.43 11.47
N THR A 93 -22.78 -9.02 11.52
CA THR A 93 -23.46 -8.25 10.47
C THR A 93 -23.49 -6.75 10.74
N GLY A 94 -23.65 -6.32 12.00
CA GLY A 94 -24.00 -4.96 12.39
C GLY A 94 -22.99 -4.18 13.26
N ASP A 95 -22.05 -4.85 13.92
CA ASP A 95 -21.07 -4.15 14.78
C ASP A 95 -20.24 -3.13 13.99
N ALA A 96 -19.85 -2.04 14.65
CA ALA A 96 -18.94 -1.07 14.06
C ALA A 96 -17.58 -1.73 13.73
N PRO A 97 -16.99 -1.43 12.59
CA PRO A 97 -15.65 -1.91 12.31
C PRO A 97 -14.67 -1.37 13.35
N PRO A 98 -13.62 -2.13 13.71
CA PRO A 98 -12.60 -1.61 14.63
C PRO A 98 -12.04 -0.31 14.06
N THR A 99 -11.91 0.68 14.93
CA THR A 99 -11.31 1.97 14.53
C THR A 99 -9.91 1.72 14.02
N PRO A 100 -9.61 2.09 12.76
CA PRO A 100 -8.26 1.95 12.25
C PRO A 100 -7.32 2.83 13.07
N PHE A 101 -6.20 2.28 13.49
CA PHE A 101 -5.16 3.07 14.12
C PHE A 101 -3.87 2.94 13.32
N LEU A 102 -3.16 4.05 13.23
CA LEU A 102 -1.83 4.09 12.65
C LEU A 102 -0.81 4.20 13.77
N THR A 103 0.22 3.36 13.72
CA THR A 103 1.35 3.47 14.64
C THR A 103 2.18 4.69 14.24
N MET A 104 1.87 5.83 14.84
CA MET A 104 2.47 7.13 14.49
C MET A 104 3.85 7.36 15.14
N GLY A 105 4.34 6.43 15.94
CA GLY A 105 5.60 6.56 16.68
C GLY A 105 6.82 5.91 16.01
N GLN A 106 6.71 5.44 14.78
CA GLN A 106 7.83 4.79 14.08
C GLN A 106 8.75 5.83 13.42
N GLU A 107 9.94 6.02 13.97
CA GLU A 107 10.94 6.96 13.44
C GLU A 107 11.30 6.73 11.98
N ARG A 108 11.40 5.47 11.56
CA ARG A 108 11.74 5.12 10.18
C ARG A 108 10.69 5.63 9.20
N ILE A 109 9.41 5.55 9.57
CA ILE A 109 8.30 6.07 8.74
C ILE A 109 8.35 7.60 8.76
N PHE A 110 8.55 8.20 9.92
CA PHE A 110 8.66 9.64 10.05
C PHE A 110 9.82 10.22 9.23
N ARG A 111 11.02 9.63 9.31
CA ARG A 111 12.19 10.07 8.51
C ARG A 111 11.91 9.98 7.00
N ARG A 112 11.21 8.95 6.54
CA ARG A 112 10.82 8.85 5.12
C ARG A 112 9.85 9.95 4.71
N LEU A 113 8.85 10.23 5.53
CA LEU A 113 7.88 11.30 5.27
C LEU A 113 8.58 12.67 5.27
N LEU A 114 9.44 12.91 6.26
CA LEU A 114 10.22 14.15 6.37
C LEU A 114 11.14 14.32 5.15
N ALA A 115 11.86 13.27 4.76
CA ALA A 115 12.72 13.31 3.57
C ALA A 115 11.95 13.68 2.30
N LYS A 116 10.78 13.05 2.11
CA LYS A 116 9.90 13.36 0.98
C LYS A 116 9.48 14.82 0.97
N GLU A 117 9.01 15.35 2.10
CA GLU A 117 8.52 16.73 2.17
C GLU A 117 9.66 17.75 1.99
N ILE A 118 10.85 17.50 2.56
CA ILE A 118 12.01 18.35 2.36
C ILE A 118 12.43 18.39 0.87
N LEU A 119 12.56 17.24 0.22
CA LEU A 119 12.91 17.20 -1.21
C LEU A 119 11.85 17.88 -2.08
N ARG A 120 10.56 17.63 -1.79
CA ARG A 120 9.47 18.30 -2.50
C ARG A 120 9.58 19.83 -2.42
N ARG A 121 9.87 20.38 -1.24
CA ARG A 121 10.05 21.84 -1.06
C ARG A 121 11.24 22.34 -1.87
N ILE A 122 12.37 21.67 -1.77
CA ILE A 122 13.58 22.04 -2.50
C ILE A 122 13.31 22.06 -4.01
N TYR A 123 12.70 21.00 -4.53
CA TYR A 123 12.44 20.90 -5.97
C TYR A 123 11.47 21.97 -6.46
N VAL A 124 10.45 22.29 -5.68
CA VAL A 124 9.51 23.38 -6.01
C VAL A 124 10.19 24.75 -5.96
N GLU A 125 10.98 25.06 -4.91
CA GLU A 125 11.62 26.37 -4.75
C GLU A 125 12.78 26.60 -5.73
N LYS A 126 13.49 25.54 -6.10
CA LYS A 126 14.59 25.59 -7.06
C LYS A 126 14.14 25.33 -8.50
N GLU A 127 12.83 25.19 -8.73
CA GLU A 127 12.24 24.90 -10.07
C GLU A 127 12.88 23.67 -10.75
N ILE A 128 13.27 22.67 -9.96
CA ILE A 128 13.85 21.44 -10.46
C ILE A 128 12.76 20.56 -11.05
N ASP A 129 12.76 20.37 -12.35
CA ASP A 129 11.81 19.49 -13.04
C ASP A 129 12.27 18.03 -12.96
N ILE A 130 11.65 17.27 -12.04
CA ILE A 130 11.90 15.83 -11.88
C ILE A 130 11.01 14.97 -12.78
N THR A 131 10.07 15.56 -13.51
CA THR A 131 9.11 14.83 -14.35
C THR A 131 9.58 14.62 -15.77
N SER A 132 10.57 15.38 -16.20
CA SER A 132 11.12 15.34 -17.57
C SER A 132 12.03 14.13 -17.84
N ASP A 133 12.37 13.36 -16.82
CA ASP A 133 13.23 12.19 -16.94
C ASP A 133 12.40 10.92 -17.15
N ASP A 134 12.47 10.30 -18.33
CA ASP A 134 11.79 9.05 -18.68
C ASP A 134 12.14 7.87 -17.76
N LYS A 135 13.21 8.01 -16.97
CA LYS A 135 13.66 7.04 -15.97
C LYS A 135 13.20 7.37 -14.55
N SER A 136 12.37 8.40 -14.36
CA SER A 136 11.84 8.74 -13.04
C SER A 136 11.10 7.54 -12.46
N SER A 137 11.25 7.32 -11.15
CA SER A 137 10.52 6.24 -10.46
C SER A 137 9.01 6.45 -10.65
N VAL A 138 8.25 5.36 -10.67
CA VAL A 138 6.78 5.37 -10.78
C VAL A 138 6.11 6.30 -9.74
N HIS A 139 6.83 6.69 -8.71
CA HIS A 139 6.38 7.58 -7.64
C HIS A 139 6.87 9.03 -7.79
N GLY A 140 7.69 9.35 -8.79
CA GLY A 140 8.01 10.70 -9.26
C GLY A 140 8.61 11.72 -8.26
N GLU A 141 8.78 11.33 -7.00
CA GLU A 141 8.99 12.28 -5.91
C GLU A 141 10.45 12.57 -5.59
N PHE A 142 11.37 11.76 -6.12
CA PHE A 142 12.80 11.83 -5.78
C PHE A 142 13.71 12.09 -7.00
N GLY A 143 13.14 12.16 -8.19
CA GLY A 143 13.88 12.22 -9.43
C GLY A 143 14.57 10.88 -9.77
N SER A 144 15.38 10.88 -10.83
CA SER A 144 16.17 9.71 -11.17
C SER A 144 17.45 9.63 -10.33
N VAL A 145 17.95 8.41 -10.15
CA VAL A 145 19.22 8.15 -9.48
C VAL A 145 20.37 8.87 -10.19
N ASP A 146 20.35 8.87 -11.52
CA ASP A 146 21.37 9.52 -12.38
C ASP A 146 21.41 11.05 -12.16
N SER A 147 20.27 11.68 -11.89
CA SER A 147 20.16 13.12 -11.67
C SER A 147 20.57 13.56 -10.26
N TRP A 148 20.71 12.64 -9.32
CA TRP A 148 21.06 12.97 -7.92
C TRP A 148 22.36 13.75 -7.81
N THR A 149 23.40 13.34 -8.55
CA THR A 149 24.73 13.99 -8.54
C THR A 149 24.64 15.45 -8.96
N ILE A 150 23.71 15.77 -9.87
CA ILE A 150 23.50 17.13 -10.40
C ILE A 150 22.81 17.99 -9.33
N TYR A 151 21.79 17.47 -8.67
CA TYR A 151 20.96 18.26 -7.74
C TYR A 151 21.49 18.28 -6.30
N LYS A 152 22.37 17.36 -5.91
CA LYS A 152 22.92 17.28 -4.56
C LYS A 152 23.53 18.62 -4.05
N PRO A 153 24.33 19.38 -4.82
CA PRO A 153 24.87 20.64 -4.36
C PRO A 153 23.78 21.67 -4.04
N GLU A 154 22.73 21.74 -4.86
CA GLU A 154 21.59 22.63 -4.63
C GLU A 154 20.76 22.23 -3.42
N ILE A 155 20.57 20.91 -3.22
CA ILE A 155 19.91 20.37 -2.03
C ILE A 155 20.68 20.74 -0.76
N ALA A 156 21.99 20.56 -0.77
CA ALA A 156 22.85 20.90 0.37
C ALA A 156 22.85 22.42 0.67
N SER A 157 22.92 23.26 -0.36
CA SER A 157 22.84 24.73 -0.21
C SER A 157 21.51 25.14 0.42
N TRP A 158 20.39 24.63 -0.12
CA TRP A 158 19.07 24.94 0.41
C TRP A 158 18.91 24.52 1.87
N ILE A 159 19.39 23.34 2.25
CA ILE A 159 19.33 22.85 3.63
C ILE A 159 20.09 23.80 4.57
N ASN A 160 21.29 24.24 4.18
CA ASN A 160 22.12 25.14 4.98
C ASN A 160 21.49 26.53 5.14
N GLU A 161 20.79 27.02 4.12
CA GLU A 161 20.19 28.35 4.08
C GLU A 161 18.80 28.40 4.76
N ASN A 162 18.08 27.27 4.86
CA ASN A 162 16.67 27.24 5.22
C ASN A 162 16.36 26.46 6.52
N GLN A 163 17.22 26.60 7.54
CA GLN A 163 17.02 25.88 8.81
C GLN A 163 15.65 26.15 9.44
N ALA A 164 15.16 27.39 9.41
CA ALA A 164 13.83 27.73 9.95
C ALA A 164 12.68 26.99 9.21
N ALA A 165 12.78 26.84 7.90
CA ALA A 165 11.79 26.10 7.11
C ALA A 165 11.84 24.60 7.43
N ILE A 166 13.02 24.05 7.70
CA ILE A 166 13.20 22.66 8.14
C ILE A 166 12.54 22.45 9.49
N GLU A 167 12.79 23.33 10.47
CA GLU A 167 12.16 23.25 11.79
C GLU A 167 10.65 23.31 11.72
N GLN A 168 10.08 24.24 10.94
CA GLN A 168 8.65 24.32 10.70
C GLN A 168 8.09 23.05 10.08
N THR A 169 8.82 22.44 9.14
CA THR A 169 8.40 21.19 8.49
C THR A 169 8.39 20.05 9.50
N VAL A 170 9.43 19.93 10.32
CA VAL A 170 9.49 18.94 11.39
C VAL A 170 8.31 19.13 12.34
N ASP A 171 8.04 20.35 12.80
CA ASP A 171 6.95 20.65 13.72
C ASP A 171 5.57 20.33 13.13
N ALA A 172 5.36 20.60 11.85
CA ALA A 172 4.11 20.32 11.16
C ALA A 172 3.82 18.82 11.00
N LEU A 173 4.87 18.01 10.85
CA LEU A 173 4.75 16.55 10.65
C LEU A 173 4.84 15.76 11.97
N LEU A 174 5.35 16.39 13.04
CA LEU A 174 5.71 15.71 14.27
C LEU A 174 4.49 15.16 15.02
N THR A 175 4.52 13.87 15.28
CA THR A 175 3.46 13.20 16.03
C THR A 175 3.70 13.33 17.54
N PRO A 176 2.65 13.24 18.39
CA PRO A 176 2.80 13.31 19.84
C PRO A 176 3.81 12.31 20.41
N GLN A 177 3.90 11.10 19.80
CA GLN A 177 4.80 10.03 20.24
C GLN A 177 6.29 10.34 19.97
N LEU A 178 6.56 11.21 18.99
CA LEU A 178 7.91 11.56 18.57
C LEU A 178 8.37 12.94 19.03
N LYS A 179 7.55 13.67 19.80
CA LYS A 179 7.87 15.03 20.26
C LYS A 179 9.25 15.15 20.94
N GLY A 180 9.62 14.15 21.73
CA GLY A 180 10.93 14.13 22.42
C GLY A 180 12.15 14.04 21.49
N LYS A 181 11.93 13.69 20.22
CA LYS A 181 12.98 13.52 19.21
C LYS A 181 13.05 14.66 18.18
N ARG A 182 12.32 15.74 18.40
CA ARG A 182 12.27 16.89 17.48
C ARG A 182 13.66 17.34 17.02
N ASN A 183 14.53 17.63 17.96
CA ASN A 183 15.87 18.14 17.66
C ASN A 183 16.74 17.10 16.92
N GLU A 184 16.55 15.82 17.21
CA GLU A 184 17.23 14.74 16.48
C GLU A 184 16.85 14.74 14.99
N PHE A 185 15.58 14.95 14.67
CA PHE A 185 15.12 15.02 13.28
C PHE A 185 15.59 16.29 12.57
N VAL A 186 15.56 17.44 13.23
CA VAL A 186 16.11 18.69 12.68
C VAL A 186 17.61 18.52 12.38
N ASN A 187 18.38 18.04 13.35
CA ASN A 187 19.82 17.81 13.19
C ASN A 187 20.12 16.79 12.08
N TRP A 188 19.29 15.76 11.96
CA TRP A 188 19.44 14.76 10.90
C TRP A 188 19.29 15.36 9.50
N VAL A 189 18.31 16.26 9.29
CA VAL A 189 18.13 16.95 8.00
C VAL A 189 19.27 17.94 7.75
N CYS A 190 19.65 18.70 8.76
CA CYS A 190 20.70 19.72 8.67
C CYS A 190 22.12 19.13 8.54
N ASP A 191 22.31 17.85 8.84
CA ASP A 191 23.58 17.18 8.63
C ASP A 191 23.79 16.82 7.15
N THR A 192 24.43 17.72 6.44
CA THR A 192 24.77 17.57 5.02
C THR A 192 26.14 16.90 4.78
N THR A 193 26.88 16.58 5.85
CA THR A 193 28.29 16.18 5.78
C THR A 193 28.54 14.73 6.15
N THR A 194 27.78 14.16 7.07
CA THR A 194 28.03 12.78 7.52
C THR A 194 27.20 11.75 6.75
N GLN A 195 27.69 10.51 6.73
CA GLN A 195 26.96 9.38 6.13
C GLN A 195 25.62 9.05 6.84
N ASN A 196 25.46 9.50 8.07
CA ASN A 196 24.24 9.29 8.86
C ASN A 196 23.22 10.40 8.71
N GLY A 197 23.61 11.56 8.18
CA GLY A 197 22.75 12.67 7.85
C GLY A 197 21.82 12.37 6.66
N PHE A 198 20.93 13.30 6.37
CA PHE A 198 19.92 13.15 5.31
C PHE A 198 20.54 12.85 3.94
N ILE A 199 21.49 13.67 3.49
CA ILE A 199 22.16 13.49 2.19
C ILE A 199 22.95 12.19 2.14
N GLY A 200 23.74 11.88 3.18
CA GLY A 200 24.53 10.65 3.23
C GLY A 200 23.67 9.38 3.23
N LYS A 201 22.48 9.42 3.84
CA LYS A 201 21.52 8.32 3.74
C LYS A 201 20.94 8.16 2.35
N ALA A 202 20.62 9.26 1.67
CA ALA A 202 20.17 9.21 0.28
C ALA A 202 21.24 8.58 -0.63
N GLU A 203 22.48 9.00 -0.52
CA GLU A 203 23.61 8.43 -1.27
C GLU A 203 23.84 6.94 -0.98
N SER A 204 23.70 6.54 0.28
CA SER A 204 23.80 5.11 0.63
C SER A 204 22.71 4.25 -0.03
N ILE A 205 21.50 4.77 -0.16
CA ILE A 205 20.40 4.08 -0.84
C ILE A 205 20.69 3.98 -2.33
N ILE A 206 21.07 5.08 -2.96
CA ILE A 206 21.39 5.15 -4.39
C ILE A 206 22.50 4.16 -4.74
N LYS A 207 23.59 4.15 -3.99
CA LYS A 207 24.70 3.23 -4.19
C LYS A 207 24.30 1.76 -4.07
N ASN A 208 23.40 1.45 -3.13
CA ASN A 208 22.89 0.10 -2.99
C ASN A 208 22.00 -0.33 -4.16
N GLU A 209 21.21 0.58 -4.71
CA GLU A 209 20.38 0.33 -5.90
C GLU A 209 21.24 0.15 -7.16
N GLU A 210 22.31 0.92 -7.34
CA GLU A 210 23.27 0.76 -8.43
C GLU A 210 23.94 -0.63 -8.37
N ILE A 211 24.38 -1.06 -7.18
CA ILE A 211 24.97 -2.39 -6.99
C ILE A 211 23.95 -3.49 -7.30
N ALA A 212 22.72 -3.36 -6.83
CA ALA A 212 21.66 -4.34 -7.09
C ALA A 212 21.31 -4.41 -8.58
N SER A 213 21.28 -3.28 -9.28
CA SER A 213 21.02 -3.22 -10.72
C SER A 213 22.15 -3.90 -11.53
N ASN A 214 23.41 -3.67 -11.17
CA ASN A 214 24.54 -4.31 -11.81
C ASN A 214 24.56 -5.82 -11.58
N ASP A 215 24.30 -6.28 -10.34
CA ASP A 215 24.20 -7.70 -10.01
C ASP A 215 23.09 -8.43 -10.81
N ILE A 216 21.97 -7.74 -11.06
CA ILE A 216 20.90 -8.28 -11.90
C ILE A 216 21.34 -8.38 -13.35
N SER A 217 22.02 -7.35 -13.89
CA SER A 217 22.50 -7.32 -15.25
C SER A 217 23.52 -8.43 -15.53
N GLU A 218 24.44 -8.69 -14.59
CA GLU A 218 25.42 -9.77 -14.71
C GLU A 218 24.78 -11.18 -14.64
N LYS A 219 23.65 -11.34 -13.94
CA LYS A 219 22.93 -12.62 -13.86
C LYS A 219 22.07 -12.94 -15.08
N PHE A 220 21.77 -11.95 -15.92
CA PHE A 220 20.98 -12.10 -17.12
C PHE A 220 21.77 -11.93 -18.44
N ALA A 221 23.08 -11.66 -18.36
CA ALA A 221 24.00 -11.67 -19.49
C ALA A 221 24.64 -13.04 -19.69
#